data_1f6ff7220c6e540c21485462f564aa0c
#
_entry.id   1f6ff7220c6e540c21485462f564aa0c
#
_cell.length_a   1.000
_cell.length_b   1.000
_cell.length_c   1.000
_cell.angle_alpha   90.00
_cell.angle_beta   90.00
_cell.angle_gamma   90.00
#
_symmetry.space_group_name_H-M   'P 1'
#
loop_
_entity.id
_entity.type
_entity.pdbx_description
1 polymer ?
#
loop_
_entity_poly.entity_id
_entity_poly.type
_entity_poly.pdbx_seq_one_letter_code
_entity_poly.pdbx_strand_id
1 'polypeptide(L)'
;YAITAGIPGTDDPTGPDEYGYFAYDSTDLGYSSTPVYEWMELDPEGGNLLGNVFLSQDDSVMTIPLPFTFRFYGVDYISVTMSTNGWISFIPTDQSDFYNCYIPAALGPYAMVAGYWDDLKGMKTGVDESGNPIFADMRIIYWYDSANNRYIIEWNKAYNQYTIDLGPAASMEKFQIILYPKQEQDGDIVIQYHTVDNPGITTNYCTVGIEDHNQLRGLTYTHANTYPVTATTLTPGLALKFTTTWPDNYVANEDETLPIPVCNLRNYPNPFNPVTTISFTAKQKG
;
A
#
# COMPACT_ATOMS: atom_id res chain seq x y z
N TYR A 1 -2.41 38.41 -2.03
CA TYR A 1 -1.65 37.63 -1.08
C TYR A 1 -1.24 36.33 -1.79
N ALA A 2 0.06 36.13 -2.02
CA ALA A 2 0.57 34.84 -2.50
C ALA A 2 0.54 33.89 -1.31
N ILE A 3 -0.28 32.87 -1.39
CA ILE A 3 -0.16 31.71 -0.51
C ILE A 3 1.07 30.98 -1.00
N THR A 4 2.18 31.11 -0.33
CA THR A 4 3.31 30.20 -0.51
C THR A 4 2.89 28.89 0.16
N ALA A 5 2.32 27.97 -0.62
CA ALA A 5 2.30 26.58 -0.20
C ALA A 5 3.77 26.22 0.07
N GLY A 6 4.06 25.67 1.24
CA GLY A 6 5.39 25.13 1.53
C GLY A 6 5.78 24.12 0.44
N ILE A 7 7.07 23.95 0.20
CA ILE A 7 7.55 22.87 -0.66
C ILE A 7 7.26 21.57 0.09
N PRO A 8 6.50 20.62 -0.49
CA PRO A 8 6.21 19.35 0.18
C PRO A 8 7.51 18.64 0.59
N GLY A 9 7.51 18.06 1.78
CA GLY A 9 8.63 17.32 2.37
C GLY A 9 8.22 15.94 2.85
N THR A 10 9.13 15.22 3.48
CA THR A 10 8.90 13.86 4.00
C THR A 10 7.95 13.79 5.20
N ASP A 11 7.45 14.90 5.66
CA ASP A 11 6.43 15.06 6.70
C ASP A 11 5.04 15.43 6.13
N ASP A 12 4.90 15.34 4.80
CA ASP A 12 3.66 15.58 4.07
C ASP A 12 3.21 14.28 3.35
N PRO A 13 1.90 13.99 3.28
CA PRO A 13 1.43 12.78 2.60
C PRO A 13 1.69 12.81 1.10
N THR A 14 2.01 11.65 0.53
CA THR A 14 2.17 11.47 -0.92
C THR A 14 0.80 11.42 -1.59
N GLY A 15 0.64 12.15 -2.67
CA GLY A 15 -0.62 12.18 -3.44
C GLY A 15 -1.21 13.58 -3.56
N PRO A 16 -2.54 13.73 -3.91
CA PRO A 16 -3.41 12.63 -4.25
C PRO A 16 -3.13 12.03 -5.64
N ASP A 17 -3.60 10.80 -5.87
CA ASP A 17 -3.77 10.31 -7.22
C ASP A 17 -5.00 10.95 -7.91
N GLU A 18 -5.25 10.60 -9.18
CA GLU A 18 -6.37 11.18 -9.93
C GLU A 18 -7.77 10.82 -9.37
N TYR A 19 -7.88 9.79 -8.54
CA TYR A 19 -9.12 9.41 -7.87
C TYR A 19 -9.30 10.15 -6.54
N GLY A 20 -8.22 10.44 -5.83
CA GLY A 20 -8.23 11.12 -4.54
C GLY A 20 -7.60 10.32 -3.40
N TYR A 21 -6.89 9.23 -3.68
CA TYR A 21 -6.11 8.52 -2.67
C TYR A 21 -4.84 9.29 -2.30
N PHE A 22 -4.59 9.36 -1.01
CA PHE A 22 -3.32 9.77 -0.41
C PHE A 22 -2.65 8.58 0.26
N ALA A 23 -1.32 8.60 0.28
CA ALA A 23 -0.52 7.72 1.13
C ALA A 23 0.11 8.56 2.25
N TYR A 24 -0.34 8.31 3.48
CA TYR A 24 0.29 8.83 4.69
C TYR A 24 1.28 7.81 5.21
N ASP A 25 2.40 8.26 5.72
CA ASP A 25 3.29 7.39 6.49
C ASP A 25 3.39 7.84 7.97
N SER A 26 4.01 7.02 8.80
CA SER A 26 4.08 7.29 10.25
C SER A 26 4.99 8.46 10.63
N THR A 27 5.61 9.14 9.65
CA THR A 27 6.39 10.38 9.86
C THR A 27 5.57 11.65 9.58
N ASP A 28 4.38 11.54 9.00
CA ASP A 28 3.45 12.64 8.70
C ASP A 28 2.74 13.16 9.96
N LEU A 29 3.48 13.49 11.00
CA LEU A 29 2.96 13.76 12.36
C LEU A 29 1.99 14.94 12.46
N GLY A 30 1.91 15.77 11.42
CA GLY A 30 1.03 16.96 11.37
C GLY A 30 -0.43 16.66 10.98
N TYR A 31 -0.77 15.41 10.63
CA TYR A 31 -2.06 15.06 10.04
C TYR A 31 -2.84 14.06 10.87
N SER A 32 -4.17 14.20 10.93
CA SER A 32 -5.06 13.28 11.67
C SER A 32 -5.11 11.88 11.05
N SER A 33 -4.78 11.75 9.76
CA SER A 33 -4.75 10.49 9.04
C SER A 33 -3.44 9.72 9.16
N THR A 34 -2.43 10.28 9.85
CA THR A 34 -1.14 9.62 10.08
C THR A 34 -1.33 8.25 10.71
N PRO A 35 -0.81 7.18 10.10
CA PRO A 35 -0.91 5.86 10.69
C PRO A 35 0.05 5.70 11.88
N VAL A 36 -0.37 4.88 12.84
CA VAL A 36 0.49 4.42 13.93
C VAL A 36 0.90 2.98 13.63
N TYR A 37 2.18 2.67 13.83
CA TYR A 37 2.66 1.30 13.76
C TYR A 37 2.16 0.51 14.96
N GLU A 38 1.27 -0.45 14.73
CA GLU A 38 0.66 -1.33 15.73
C GLU A 38 0.69 -2.77 15.24
N TRP A 39 1.85 -3.40 15.37
CA TRP A 39 2.05 -4.76 14.89
C TRP A 39 1.24 -5.77 15.70
N MET A 40 0.50 -6.61 14.99
CA MET A 40 -0.17 -7.76 15.58
C MET A 40 0.47 -9.03 15.03
N GLU A 41 1.22 -9.74 15.84
CA GLU A 41 1.89 -10.97 15.45
C GLU A 41 0.88 -12.09 15.19
N LEU A 42 0.79 -12.58 13.96
CA LEU A 42 -0.10 -13.66 13.57
C LEU A 42 0.56 -15.04 13.65
N ASP A 43 1.90 -15.11 13.56
CA ASP A 43 2.68 -16.34 13.59
C ASP A 43 3.81 -16.28 14.64
N PRO A 44 3.49 -16.22 15.93
CA PRO A 44 4.50 -16.11 16.98
C PRO A 44 5.36 -17.37 17.05
N GLU A 45 6.69 -17.19 17.18
CA GLU A 45 7.62 -18.30 17.35
C GLU A 45 7.25 -19.14 18.60
N GLY A 46 7.00 -20.41 18.40
CA GLY A 46 6.61 -21.36 19.48
C GLY A 46 5.23 -21.10 20.08
N GLY A 47 4.44 -20.22 19.48
CA GLY A 47 3.07 -19.92 19.88
C GLY A 47 2.00 -20.54 18.99
N ASN A 48 0.75 -20.17 19.25
CA ASN A 48 -0.37 -20.55 18.40
C ASN A 48 -0.54 -19.56 17.27
N LEU A 49 -0.61 -20.07 16.05
CA LEU A 49 -0.95 -19.29 14.87
C LEU A 49 -2.34 -18.66 15.02
N LEU A 50 -2.46 -17.38 14.67
CA LEU A 50 -3.75 -16.70 14.53
C LEU A 50 -4.20 -16.75 13.05
N GLY A 51 -5.45 -17.19 12.84
CA GLY A 51 -6.04 -17.23 11.49
C GLY A 51 -5.68 -18.46 10.67
N ASN A 52 -5.63 -18.28 9.35
CA ASN A 52 -5.37 -19.33 8.37
C ASN A 52 -4.06 -19.06 7.64
N VAL A 53 -3.49 -20.09 7.02
CA VAL A 53 -2.21 -20.02 6.32
C VAL A 53 -2.37 -20.42 4.86
N PHE A 54 -1.81 -19.63 3.98
CA PHE A 54 -1.51 -20.02 2.62
C PHE A 54 -0.04 -20.47 2.56
N LEU A 55 0.17 -21.76 2.36
CA LEU A 55 1.48 -22.39 2.29
C LEU A 55 1.90 -22.55 0.83
N SER A 56 2.51 -21.53 0.28
CA SER A 56 3.20 -21.62 -0.99
C SER A 56 4.55 -20.93 -0.88
N GLN A 57 5.50 -21.38 -1.71
CA GLN A 57 6.89 -20.98 -1.54
C GLN A 57 7.40 -20.11 -2.69
N ASP A 58 6.67 -20.02 -3.80
CA ASP A 58 7.06 -19.33 -5.00
C ASP A 58 5.87 -19.15 -5.95
N ASP A 59 5.80 -18.07 -6.67
CA ASP A 59 4.90 -17.74 -7.81
C ASP A 59 3.48 -18.32 -7.72
N SER A 60 2.80 -18.05 -6.62
CA SER A 60 1.47 -18.60 -6.36
C SER A 60 0.50 -17.56 -5.84
N VAL A 61 -0.78 -17.82 -6.06
CA VAL A 61 -1.87 -16.97 -5.58
C VAL A 61 -2.96 -17.80 -4.92
N MET A 62 -3.70 -17.17 -4.02
CA MET A 62 -4.89 -17.75 -3.41
C MET A 62 -5.98 -16.69 -3.23
N THR A 63 -7.17 -16.98 -3.76
CA THR A 63 -8.35 -16.14 -3.57
C THR A 63 -9.19 -16.63 -2.40
N ILE A 64 -9.58 -15.72 -1.53
CA ILE A 64 -10.43 -15.99 -0.37
C ILE A 64 -11.59 -14.99 -0.29
N PRO A 65 -12.74 -15.36 0.28
CA PRO A 65 -13.80 -14.40 0.58
C PRO A 65 -13.40 -13.47 1.71
N LEU A 66 -13.79 -12.20 1.62
CA LEU A 66 -13.74 -11.26 2.73
C LEU A 66 -14.99 -11.39 3.61
N PRO A 67 -14.90 -11.19 4.93
CA PRO A 67 -16.04 -11.24 5.83
C PRO A 67 -16.95 -10.00 5.77
N PHE A 68 -16.59 -9.03 4.94
CA PHE A 68 -17.28 -7.76 4.71
C PHE A 68 -17.13 -7.33 3.25
N THR A 69 -17.94 -6.37 2.83
CA THR A 69 -17.71 -5.67 1.57
C THR A 69 -16.61 -4.62 1.77
N PHE A 70 -15.58 -4.68 0.94
CA PHE A 70 -14.51 -3.68 0.91
C PHE A 70 -14.66 -2.82 -0.34
N ARG A 71 -14.77 -1.50 -0.15
CA ARG A 71 -14.83 -0.55 -1.26
C ARG A 71 -13.45 -0.02 -1.57
N PHE A 72 -13.07 -0.08 -2.86
CA PHE A 72 -11.76 0.34 -3.35
C PHE A 72 -11.90 0.98 -4.73
N TYR A 73 -11.42 2.21 -4.90
CA TYR A 73 -11.62 3.03 -6.10
C TYR A 73 -13.10 3.08 -6.54
N GLY A 74 -14.02 3.23 -5.59
CA GLY A 74 -15.44 3.34 -5.83
C GLY A 74 -16.16 2.05 -6.18
N VAL A 75 -15.48 0.91 -6.21
CA VAL A 75 -16.03 -0.42 -6.51
C VAL A 75 -16.05 -1.30 -5.27
N ASP A 76 -17.14 -2.05 -5.09
CA ASP A 76 -17.33 -2.93 -3.95
C ASP A 76 -16.84 -4.34 -4.25
N TYR A 77 -16.03 -4.91 -3.35
CA TYR A 77 -15.44 -6.23 -3.45
C TYR A 77 -15.76 -7.09 -2.23
N ILE A 78 -15.93 -8.39 -2.44
CA ILE A 78 -16.25 -9.39 -1.40
C ILE A 78 -15.20 -10.50 -1.32
N SER A 79 -14.11 -10.38 -2.05
CA SER A 79 -13.01 -11.33 -2.06
C SER A 79 -11.69 -10.62 -2.26
N VAL A 80 -10.61 -11.29 -1.90
CA VAL A 80 -9.24 -10.84 -2.15
C VAL A 80 -8.38 -12.01 -2.59
N THR A 81 -7.55 -11.78 -3.60
CA THR A 81 -6.47 -12.69 -4.00
C THR A 81 -5.18 -12.20 -3.37
N MET A 82 -4.44 -13.06 -2.69
CA MET A 82 -3.11 -12.79 -2.16
C MET A 82 -2.06 -13.55 -2.96
N SER A 83 -0.92 -12.93 -3.21
CA SER A 83 0.22 -13.50 -3.94
C SER A 83 1.41 -13.71 -3.03
N THR A 84 2.20 -14.75 -3.30
CA THR A 84 3.53 -14.94 -2.70
C THR A 84 4.43 -13.73 -2.96
N ASN A 85 4.24 -13.04 -4.08
CA ASN A 85 5.04 -11.90 -4.52
C ASN A 85 4.64 -10.54 -3.90
N GLY A 86 4.05 -10.56 -2.69
CA GLY A 86 3.91 -9.36 -1.84
C GLY A 86 2.81 -8.39 -2.21
N TRP A 87 1.78 -8.84 -2.92
CA TRP A 87 0.63 -8.03 -3.30
C TRP A 87 -0.70 -8.74 -3.07
N ILE A 88 -1.77 -7.97 -3.03
CA ILE A 88 -3.15 -8.46 -3.10
C ILE A 88 -3.89 -7.82 -4.28
N SER A 89 -4.92 -8.50 -4.77
CA SER A 89 -5.87 -7.98 -5.74
C SER A 89 -7.30 -8.19 -5.25
N PHE A 90 -8.15 -7.20 -5.42
CA PHE A 90 -9.58 -7.34 -5.11
C PHE A 90 -10.36 -8.05 -6.23
N ILE A 91 -9.75 -8.22 -7.41
CA ILE A 91 -10.31 -9.00 -8.52
C ILE A 91 -9.68 -10.39 -8.48
N PRO A 92 -10.47 -11.48 -8.41
CA PRO A 92 -9.95 -12.84 -8.48
C PRO A 92 -9.06 -13.03 -9.72
N THR A 93 -7.86 -13.56 -9.51
CA THR A 93 -6.89 -13.80 -10.56
C THR A 93 -6.06 -15.05 -10.25
N ASP A 94 -5.55 -15.70 -11.29
CA ASP A 94 -4.56 -16.78 -11.24
C ASP A 94 -3.15 -16.30 -11.68
N GLN A 95 -3.00 -15.01 -11.97
CA GLN A 95 -1.70 -14.40 -12.23
C GLN A 95 -0.89 -14.35 -10.94
N SER A 96 0.39 -14.72 -11.03
CA SER A 96 1.33 -14.69 -9.91
C SER A 96 2.49 -13.72 -10.16
N ASP A 97 2.24 -12.64 -10.88
CA ASP A 97 3.25 -11.72 -11.38
C ASP A 97 4.23 -11.28 -10.28
N PHE A 98 5.51 -11.59 -10.51
CA PHE A 98 6.63 -11.19 -9.67
C PHE A 98 7.37 -9.96 -10.21
N TYR A 99 7.21 -9.68 -11.51
CA TYR A 99 7.94 -8.61 -12.18
C TYR A 99 7.29 -7.25 -11.87
N ASN A 100 7.80 -6.61 -10.85
CA ASN A 100 7.28 -5.34 -10.37
C ASN A 100 7.60 -4.17 -11.31
N CYS A 101 6.71 -3.19 -11.34
CA CYS A 101 6.85 -1.98 -12.14
C CYS A 101 6.21 -0.79 -11.42
N TYR A 102 6.31 0.38 -12.02
CA TYR A 102 5.56 1.56 -11.56
C TYR A 102 4.05 1.32 -11.61
N ILE A 103 3.32 1.86 -10.65
CA ILE A 103 1.86 1.84 -10.53
C ILE A 103 1.33 3.27 -10.79
N PRO A 104 0.29 3.49 -11.63
CA PRO A 104 -0.46 2.46 -12.36
C PRO A 104 0.27 2.00 -13.64
N ALA A 105 0.09 0.74 -13.99
CA ALA A 105 0.64 0.17 -15.22
C ALA A 105 -0.19 -1.03 -15.72
N ALA A 106 -0.09 -1.33 -17.01
CA ALA A 106 -0.74 -2.49 -17.61
C ALA A 106 -0.02 -3.82 -17.30
N LEU A 107 0.69 -3.90 -16.17
CA LEU A 107 1.37 -5.09 -15.65
C LEU A 107 0.90 -5.32 -14.22
N GLY A 108 0.91 -6.57 -13.79
CA GLY A 108 0.33 -6.97 -12.51
C GLY A 108 -1.20 -7.17 -12.59
N PRO A 109 -1.83 -7.55 -11.49
CA PRO A 109 -3.27 -7.79 -11.44
C PRO A 109 -4.05 -6.47 -11.31
N TYR A 110 -5.27 -6.45 -11.81
CA TYR A 110 -6.21 -5.34 -11.64
C TYR A 110 -6.61 -5.13 -10.17
N ALA A 111 -6.95 -3.91 -9.79
CA ALA A 111 -7.37 -3.53 -8.43
C ALA A 111 -6.36 -4.00 -7.36
N MET A 112 -5.09 -3.66 -7.57
CA MET A 112 -3.97 -4.15 -6.80
C MET A 112 -3.63 -3.25 -5.62
N VAL A 113 -3.19 -3.89 -4.53
CA VAL A 113 -2.43 -3.28 -3.45
C VAL A 113 -1.09 -3.99 -3.37
N ALA A 114 -0.04 -3.31 -3.73
CA ALA A 114 1.34 -3.76 -3.61
C ALA A 114 1.87 -3.38 -2.22
N GLY A 115 1.97 -4.36 -1.32
CA GLY A 115 2.55 -4.15 0.01
C GLY A 115 4.07 -4.15 -0.02
N TYR A 116 4.62 -5.02 -0.81
CA TYR A 116 6.03 -5.17 -1.11
C TYR A 116 6.15 -6.07 -2.34
N TRP A 117 5.71 -5.55 -3.50
CA TRP A 117 5.70 -6.33 -4.74
C TRP A 117 7.11 -6.49 -5.27
N ASP A 118 7.61 -7.72 -5.23
CA ASP A 118 8.90 -8.15 -5.72
C ASP A 118 8.86 -9.67 -5.95
N ASP A 119 9.90 -10.25 -6.50
CA ASP A 119 10.09 -11.70 -6.63
C ASP A 119 10.42 -12.30 -5.26
N LEU A 120 9.35 -12.58 -4.47
CA LEU A 120 9.44 -13.11 -3.11
C LEU A 120 9.17 -14.59 -3.06
N LYS A 121 9.97 -15.32 -2.30
CA LYS A 121 9.84 -16.77 -2.15
C LYS A 121 10.30 -17.27 -0.78
N GLY A 122 10.10 -18.56 -0.53
CA GLY A 122 10.64 -19.22 0.65
C GLY A 122 12.16 -19.27 0.64
N MET A 123 12.78 -19.53 1.80
CA MET A 123 14.22 -19.73 1.90
C MET A 123 14.67 -20.90 1.03
N LYS A 124 15.73 -20.75 0.27
CA LYS A 124 16.33 -21.84 -0.50
C LYS A 124 17.00 -22.83 0.45
N THR A 125 16.50 -24.05 0.49
CA THR A 125 16.98 -25.12 1.39
C THR A 125 17.83 -26.18 0.69
N GLY A 126 17.81 -26.19 -0.67
CA GLY A 126 18.57 -27.14 -1.47
C GLY A 126 18.12 -27.15 -2.91
N VAL A 127 18.39 -28.27 -3.59
CA VAL A 127 17.91 -28.56 -4.94
C VAL A 127 17.31 -29.96 -5.00
N ASP A 128 16.34 -30.18 -5.87
CA ASP A 128 15.75 -31.48 -6.13
C ASP A 128 16.67 -32.35 -7.02
N GLU A 129 16.24 -33.58 -7.33
CA GLU A 129 16.98 -34.53 -8.16
C GLU A 129 17.22 -34.02 -9.61
N SER A 130 16.41 -33.06 -10.05
CA SER A 130 16.52 -32.42 -11.37
C SER A 130 17.38 -31.15 -11.34
N GLY A 131 17.84 -30.73 -10.15
CA GLY A 131 18.63 -29.52 -9.95
C GLY A 131 17.81 -28.25 -9.75
N ASN A 132 16.47 -28.36 -9.60
CA ASN A 132 15.63 -27.19 -9.31
C ASN A 132 15.73 -26.80 -7.84
N PRO A 133 15.69 -25.49 -7.52
CA PRO A 133 15.74 -25.05 -6.13
C PRO A 133 14.51 -25.52 -5.33
N ILE A 134 14.75 -25.89 -4.07
CA ILE A 134 13.71 -26.21 -3.08
C ILE A 134 13.62 -25.00 -2.14
N PHE A 135 12.41 -24.44 -2.03
CA PHE A 135 12.09 -23.34 -1.13
C PHE A 135 11.23 -23.81 0.03
N ALA A 136 11.36 -23.18 1.19
CA ALA A 136 10.62 -23.51 2.40
C ALA A 136 10.42 -22.30 3.31
N ASP A 137 9.58 -22.49 4.32
CA ASP A 137 9.36 -21.60 5.47
C ASP A 137 8.58 -20.31 5.22
N MET A 138 8.32 -19.91 3.98
CA MET A 138 7.46 -18.78 3.71
C MET A 138 6.01 -19.09 4.09
N ARG A 139 5.34 -18.15 4.73
CA ARG A 139 3.92 -18.24 5.10
C ARG A 139 3.21 -16.94 4.80
N ILE A 140 2.03 -17.02 4.20
CA ILE A 140 1.09 -15.92 4.15
C ILE A 140 -0.04 -16.26 5.11
N ILE A 141 -0.18 -15.48 6.18
CA ILE A 141 -1.18 -15.69 7.21
C ILE A 141 -2.29 -14.64 7.01
N TYR A 142 -3.54 -15.06 7.13
CA TYR A 142 -4.66 -14.16 7.00
C TYR A 142 -5.70 -14.38 8.09
N TRP A 143 -6.17 -13.28 8.65
CA TRP A 143 -7.04 -13.31 9.80
C TRP A 143 -8.02 -12.14 9.83
N TYR A 144 -9.27 -12.44 10.22
CA TYR A 144 -10.27 -11.42 10.51
C TYR A 144 -10.28 -11.07 11.99
N ASP A 145 -9.79 -9.90 12.33
CA ASP A 145 -9.93 -9.30 13.65
C ASP A 145 -11.34 -8.69 13.77
N SER A 146 -12.30 -9.50 14.18
CA SER A 146 -13.69 -9.08 14.31
C SER A 146 -13.92 -8.04 15.41
N ALA A 147 -13.04 -7.97 16.41
CA ALA A 147 -13.12 -6.99 17.47
C ALA A 147 -12.83 -5.56 16.99
N ASN A 148 -11.92 -5.43 16.04
CA ASN A 148 -11.53 -4.16 15.43
C ASN A 148 -12.06 -3.98 14.00
N ASN A 149 -12.87 -4.92 13.51
CA ASN A 149 -13.44 -4.92 12.15
C ASN A 149 -12.39 -4.67 11.08
N ARG A 150 -11.31 -5.45 11.09
CA ARG A 150 -10.21 -5.34 10.14
C ARG A 150 -9.76 -6.72 9.66
N TYR A 151 -9.24 -6.78 8.44
CA TYR A 151 -8.70 -8.00 7.85
C TYR A 151 -7.20 -7.85 7.68
N ILE A 152 -6.42 -8.75 8.26
CA ILE A 152 -4.96 -8.70 8.27
C ILE A 152 -4.43 -9.81 7.39
N ILE A 153 -3.51 -9.48 6.49
CA ILE A 153 -2.75 -10.42 5.65
C ILE A 153 -1.28 -10.16 5.92
N GLU A 154 -0.58 -11.17 6.44
CA GLU A 154 0.83 -11.11 6.83
C GLU A 154 1.68 -11.98 5.92
N TRP A 155 2.73 -11.42 5.35
CA TRP A 155 3.85 -12.15 4.76
C TRP A 155 4.90 -12.37 5.84
N ASN A 156 5.21 -13.63 6.12
CA ASN A 156 6.21 -14.03 7.10
C ASN A 156 7.27 -14.90 6.42
N LYS A 157 8.55 -14.55 6.62
CA LYS A 157 9.70 -15.22 6.00
C LYS A 157 9.65 -15.19 4.47
N ALA A 158 9.31 -14.04 3.90
CA ALA A 158 9.38 -13.79 2.48
C ALA A 158 10.79 -13.35 2.10
N TYR A 159 11.52 -14.19 1.36
CA TYR A 159 12.89 -13.92 0.97
C TYR A 159 12.97 -13.34 -0.43
N ASN A 160 13.84 -12.37 -0.61
CA ASN A 160 14.04 -11.72 -1.90
C ASN A 160 14.87 -12.62 -2.84
N GLN A 161 14.39 -12.83 -4.06
CA GLN A 161 15.06 -13.65 -5.09
C GLN A 161 16.50 -13.22 -5.33
N TYR A 162 16.77 -11.92 -5.29
CA TYR A 162 18.11 -11.41 -5.58
C TYR A 162 19.19 -11.92 -4.61
N THR A 163 18.81 -12.13 -3.34
CA THR A 163 19.74 -12.61 -2.31
C THR A 163 19.55 -14.08 -1.97
N ILE A 164 18.61 -14.77 -2.62
CA ILE A 164 18.17 -16.12 -2.21
C ILE A 164 19.31 -17.16 -2.14
N ASP A 165 20.33 -17.01 -2.96
CA ASP A 165 21.48 -17.92 -2.98
C ASP A 165 22.44 -17.71 -1.78
N LEU A 166 22.23 -16.67 -0.98
CA LEU A 166 22.96 -16.45 0.26
C LEU A 166 22.44 -17.37 1.42
N GLY A 167 21.38 -18.13 1.16
CA GLY A 167 20.78 -19.04 2.15
C GLY A 167 20.28 -18.28 3.39
N PRO A 168 20.74 -18.63 4.62
CA PRO A 168 20.29 -17.96 5.84
C PRO A 168 20.65 -16.48 5.95
N ALA A 169 21.54 -15.99 5.10
CA ALA A 169 21.88 -14.56 5.00
C ALA A 169 21.14 -13.83 3.89
N ALA A 170 20.13 -14.48 3.26
CA ALA A 170 19.26 -13.85 2.29
C ALA A 170 18.39 -12.78 2.97
N SER A 171 18.12 -11.71 2.24
CA SER A 171 17.22 -10.65 2.68
C SER A 171 15.81 -11.18 2.90
N MET A 172 15.24 -10.90 4.06
CA MET A 172 13.93 -11.39 4.47
C MET A 172 13.01 -10.22 4.79
N GLU A 173 11.80 -10.31 4.26
CA GLU A 173 10.74 -9.34 4.48
C GLU A 173 9.66 -9.94 5.38
N LYS A 174 9.16 -9.12 6.32
CA LYS A 174 7.97 -9.43 7.11
C LYS A 174 7.11 -8.18 7.21
N PHE A 175 5.90 -8.24 6.66
CA PHE A 175 4.99 -7.09 6.57
C PHE A 175 3.53 -7.55 6.57
N GLN A 176 2.64 -6.60 6.82
CA GLN A 176 1.19 -6.82 6.81
C GLN A 176 0.51 -5.83 5.88
N ILE A 177 -0.52 -6.29 5.17
CA ILE A 177 -1.56 -5.45 4.56
C ILE A 177 -2.82 -5.61 5.42
N ILE A 178 -3.38 -4.49 5.89
CA ILE A 178 -4.54 -4.46 6.77
C ILE A 178 -5.65 -3.68 6.09
N LEU A 179 -6.82 -4.29 5.95
CA LEU A 179 -8.00 -3.71 5.33
C LEU A 179 -9.00 -3.26 6.40
N TYR A 180 -9.33 -1.97 6.43
CA TYR A 180 -10.35 -1.37 7.29
C TYR A 180 -11.56 -0.96 6.45
N PRO A 181 -12.67 -1.72 6.46
CA PRO A 181 -13.86 -1.36 5.70
C PRO A 181 -14.51 -0.10 6.27
N LYS A 182 -15.08 0.72 5.38
CA LYS A 182 -15.90 1.88 5.74
C LYS A 182 -17.29 1.75 5.12
N GLN A 183 -18.29 2.36 5.74
CA GLN A 183 -19.63 2.41 5.19
C GLN A 183 -19.69 3.47 4.08
N GLU A 184 -20.17 3.09 2.91
CA GLU A 184 -20.43 3.98 1.75
C GLU A 184 -19.21 4.81 1.28
N GLN A 185 -18.00 4.47 1.74
CA GLN A 185 -16.76 5.11 1.38
C GLN A 185 -15.70 4.06 1.05
N ASP A 186 -14.65 4.47 0.35
CA ASP A 186 -13.48 3.60 0.17
C ASP A 186 -12.85 3.28 1.52
N GLY A 187 -12.50 2.01 1.71
CA GLY A 187 -11.83 1.53 2.91
C GLY A 187 -10.43 2.10 3.04
N ASP A 188 -9.91 2.15 4.27
CA ASP A 188 -8.50 2.45 4.49
C ASP A 188 -7.67 1.17 4.35
N ILE A 189 -6.50 1.31 3.78
CA ILE A 189 -5.52 0.23 3.64
C ILE A 189 -4.28 0.65 4.41
N VAL A 190 -3.89 -0.16 5.40
CA VAL A 190 -2.67 0.09 6.16
C VAL A 190 -1.66 -0.99 5.84
N ILE A 191 -0.42 -0.59 5.56
CA ILE A 191 0.71 -1.50 5.38
C ILE A 191 1.68 -1.27 6.52
N GLN A 192 2.10 -2.31 7.21
CA GLN A 192 3.06 -2.24 8.30
C GLN A 192 4.27 -3.12 8.00
N TYR A 193 5.45 -2.61 8.30
CA TYR A 193 6.72 -3.31 8.05
C TYR A 193 7.38 -3.70 9.37
N HIS A 194 7.42 -4.99 9.66
CA HIS A 194 8.14 -5.53 10.83
C HIS A 194 9.62 -5.70 10.52
N THR A 195 9.93 -6.31 9.37
CA THR A 195 11.28 -6.51 8.89
C THR A 195 11.33 -6.06 7.44
N VAL A 196 12.25 -5.19 7.14
CA VAL A 196 12.61 -4.77 5.79
C VAL A 196 14.11 -4.86 5.71
N ASP A 197 14.59 -5.80 4.92
CA ASP A 197 16.00 -6.00 4.68
C ASP A 197 16.33 -5.55 3.25
N ASN A 198 16.19 -4.25 3.01
CA ASN A 198 16.49 -3.65 1.72
C ASN A 198 18.00 -3.83 1.40
N PRO A 199 18.36 -4.72 0.49
CA PRO A 199 19.75 -5.01 0.17
C PRO A 199 20.48 -3.86 -0.57
N GLY A 200 19.85 -2.68 -0.64
CA GLY A 200 20.45 -1.50 -1.28
C GLY A 200 20.61 -1.62 -2.78
N ILE A 201 19.81 -2.47 -3.42
CA ILE A 201 19.95 -2.80 -4.82
C ILE A 201 19.24 -1.80 -5.69
N THR A 202 19.87 -1.61 -6.77
CA THR A 202 19.45 -0.80 -7.86
C THR A 202 18.41 -1.44 -8.69
N THR A 203 17.62 -1.09 -9.39
CA THR A 203 16.69 -1.59 -10.44
C THR A 203 15.73 -2.66 -9.97
N ASN A 204 14.46 -2.36 -10.09
CA ASN A 204 13.31 -3.22 -9.83
C ASN A 204 13.14 -3.72 -8.38
N TYR A 205 13.88 -3.16 -7.43
CA TYR A 205 13.70 -3.50 -6.02
C TYR A 205 12.37 -2.95 -5.52
N CYS A 206 11.48 -3.79 -5.15
CA CYS A 206 10.08 -3.68 -4.76
C CYS A 206 9.29 -2.48 -5.31
N THR A 207 7.99 -2.68 -5.44
CA THR A 207 6.99 -1.63 -5.62
C THR A 207 6.03 -1.65 -4.44
N VAL A 208 5.74 -0.46 -3.91
CA VAL A 208 4.69 -0.23 -2.93
C VAL A 208 3.72 0.80 -3.47
N GLY A 209 2.43 0.48 -3.44
CA GLY A 209 1.41 1.37 -3.98
C GLY A 209 0.08 0.69 -4.20
N ILE A 210 -0.84 1.41 -4.81
CA ILE A 210 -2.19 0.94 -5.13
C ILE A 210 -2.59 1.33 -6.55
N GLU A 211 -3.39 0.50 -7.21
CA GLU A 211 -3.98 0.86 -8.50
C GLU A 211 -5.41 0.36 -8.65
N ASP A 212 -6.19 1.04 -9.50
CA ASP A 212 -7.59 0.77 -9.72
C ASP A 212 -7.85 -0.47 -10.58
N HIS A 213 -9.14 -0.81 -10.72
CA HIS A 213 -9.62 -1.95 -11.49
C HIS A 213 -9.42 -1.82 -13.01
N ASN A 214 -8.94 -0.70 -13.50
CA ASN A 214 -8.65 -0.45 -14.91
C ASN A 214 -7.15 -0.26 -15.17
N GLN A 215 -6.32 -0.22 -14.14
CA GLN A 215 -4.89 0.08 -14.21
C GLN A 215 -4.59 1.46 -14.84
N LEU A 216 -5.52 2.40 -14.66
CA LEU A 216 -5.41 3.76 -15.19
C LEU A 216 -5.13 4.80 -14.11
N ARG A 217 -5.47 4.50 -12.86
CA ARG A 217 -5.27 5.36 -11.70
C ARG A 217 -4.54 4.57 -10.62
N GLY A 218 -3.67 5.23 -9.93
CA GLY A 218 -2.91 4.61 -8.87
C GLY A 218 -1.96 5.57 -8.20
N LEU A 219 -1.40 5.15 -7.09
CA LEU A 219 -0.45 5.90 -6.31
C LEU A 219 0.75 5.00 -5.97
N THR A 220 1.90 5.30 -6.57
CA THR A 220 3.17 4.67 -6.21
C THR A 220 3.78 5.39 -5.01
N TYR A 221 3.99 4.68 -3.91
CA TYR A 221 4.76 5.15 -2.77
C TYR A 221 6.27 4.99 -3.00
N THR A 222 6.69 3.83 -3.53
CA THR A 222 8.05 3.61 -3.99
C THR A 222 8.10 2.59 -5.12
N HIS A 223 9.09 2.73 -5.99
CA HIS A 223 9.48 1.74 -6.99
C HIS A 223 10.99 1.77 -7.18
N ALA A 224 11.63 0.59 -7.16
CA ALA A 224 13.07 0.43 -7.34
C ALA A 224 13.91 1.38 -6.45
N ASN A 225 13.55 1.48 -5.17
CA ASN A 225 14.16 2.41 -4.20
C ASN A 225 14.06 3.90 -4.59
N THR A 226 13.18 4.24 -5.51
CA THR A 226 12.91 5.64 -5.85
C THR A 226 11.65 6.09 -5.12
N TYR A 227 11.78 7.12 -4.33
CA TYR A 227 10.72 7.67 -3.48
C TYR A 227 10.33 9.07 -3.95
N PRO A 228 9.02 9.41 -3.96
CA PRO A 228 8.59 10.80 -4.00
C PRO A 228 9.24 11.60 -2.87
N VAL A 229 9.37 12.92 -3.05
CA VAL A 229 9.96 13.81 -2.02
C VAL A 229 9.19 13.77 -0.69
N THR A 230 7.93 13.38 -0.74
CA THR A 230 7.01 13.27 0.40
C THR A 230 7.04 11.89 1.08
N ALA A 231 7.71 10.90 0.52
CA ALA A 231 7.70 9.55 1.04
C ALA A 231 8.97 9.24 1.86
N THR A 232 8.78 8.61 3.01
CA THR A 232 9.87 8.10 3.85
C THR A 232 10.34 6.74 3.37
N THR A 233 11.63 6.48 3.45
CA THR A 233 12.21 5.18 3.07
C THR A 233 11.63 4.04 3.91
N LEU A 234 11.33 2.90 3.29
CA LEU A 234 10.85 1.70 4.00
C LEU A 234 11.88 1.25 5.04
N THR A 235 11.43 1.14 6.27
CA THR A 235 12.23 0.69 7.42
C THR A 235 11.38 -0.12 8.38
N PRO A 236 11.98 -1.01 9.20
CA PRO A 236 11.25 -1.65 10.28
C PRO A 236 10.57 -0.63 11.19
N GLY A 237 9.30 -0.87 11.53
CA GLY A 237 8.49 0.03 12.35
C GLY A 237 7.74 1.12 11.55
N LEU A 238 7.89 1.18 10.24
CA LEU A 238 7.11 2.08 9.41
C LEU A 238 5.69 1.54 9.21
N ALA A 239 4.70 2.44 9.25
CA ALA A 239 3.33 2.19 8.81
C ALA A 239 2.96 3.16 7.68
N LEU A 240 2.30 2.64 6.65
CA LEU A 240 1.71 3.41 5.55
C LEU A 240 0.19 3.28 5.61
N LYS A 241 -0.53 4.33 5.23
CA LYS A 241 -1.99 4.32 5.12
C LYS A 241 -2.43 4.94 3.80
N PHE A 242 -3.06 4.14 2.96
CA PHE A 242 -3.76 4.62 1.78
C PHE A 242 -5.22 4.92 2.13
N THR A 243 -5.65 6.14 1.86
CA THR A 243 -7.01 6.63 2.20
C THR A 243 -7.46 7.72 1.24
N THR A 244 -8.78 7.84 1.05
CA THR A 244 -9.40 8.98 0.35
C THR A 244 -9.73 10.14 1.31
N THR A 245 -9.33 10.04 2.57
CA THR A 245 -9.44 11.14 3.53
C THR A 245 -8.41 12.21 3.20
N TRP A 246 -8.89 13.40 2.85
CA TRP A 246 -8.04 14.53 2.54
C TRP A 246 -7.25 15.00 3.76
N PRO A 247 -6.04 15.52 3.56
CA PRO A 247 -5.28 16.16 4.62
C PRO A 247 -6.13 17.23 5.29
N ASP A 248 -6.38 17.06 6.57
CA ASP A 248 -6.90 18.12 7.40
C ASP A 248 -5.79 19.17 7.57
N ASN A 249 -6.19 20.37 7.86
CA ASN A 249 -5.28 21.49 7.96
C ASN A 249 -3.99 21.09 8.67
N TYR A 250 -2.90 21.30 7.96
CA TYR A 250 -1.57 21.27 8.52
C TYR A 250 -1.59 21.99 9.87
N VAL A 251 -1.38 21.28 10.95
CA VAL A 251 -1.17 21.88 12.28
C VAL A 251 0.27 22.39 12.30
N ALA A 252 0.55 23.36 11.42
CA ALA A 252 1.74 24.16 11.55
C ALA A 252 1.63 24.95 12.84
N ASN A 253 2.72 25.01 13.59
CA ASN A 253 2.95 25.82 14.78
C ASN A 253 1.94 26.96 14.99
N GLU A 254 1.49 27.15 16.21
CA GLU A 254 0.38 28.01 16.64
C GLU A 254 0.32 29.45 16.06
N ASP A 255 1.24 29.81 15.16
CA ASP A 255 1.34 31.16 14.55
C ASP A 255 0.82 31.28 13.11
N GLU A 256 0.43 30.17 12.43
CA GLU A 256 -0.14 30.25 11.07
C GLU A 256 -1.53 29.65 10.97
N THR A 257 -2.54 30.40 11.41
CA THR A 257 -3.94 30.14 11.05
C THR A 257 -4.17 30.52 9.59
N LEU A 258 -3.95 29.60 8.68
CA LEU A 258 -4.40 29.77 7.29
C LEU A 258 -5.92 29.57 7.25
N PRO A 259 -6.72 30.54 6.81
CA PRO A 259 -8.15 30.33 6.61
C PRO A 259 -8.33 29.39 5.43
N ILE A 260 -9.04 28.26 5.64
CA ILE A 260 -9.50 27.45 4.50
C ILE A 260 -10.48 28.28 3.71
N PRO A 261 -10.19 28.63 2.46
CA PRO A 261 -11.25 29.18 1.62
C PRO A 261 -12.15 28.00 1.24
N VAL A 262 -13.38 27.97 1.72
CA VAL A 262 -14.42 27.15 1.11
C VAL A 262 -14.65 27.76 -0.27
N CYS A 263 -13.96 27.19 -1.26
CA CYS A 263 -14.04 27.64 -2.63
C CYS A 263 -14.96 26.70 -3.40
N ASN A 264 -16.14 27.16 -3.77
CA ASN A 264 -16.97 26.46 -4.75
C ASN A 264 -16.44 26.80 -6.14
N LEU A 265 -15.53 25.96 -6.65
CA LEU A 265 -15.01 26.09 -8.01
C LEU A 265 -15.97 25.42 -8.99
N ARG A 266 -16.38 26.14 -10.04
CA ARG A 266 -17.18 25.59 -11.13
C ARG A 266 -16.58 26.06 -12.46
N ASN A 267 -16.55 25.13 -13.42
CA ASN A 267 -16.25 25.47 -14.80
C ASN A 267 -17.46 25.20 -15.71
N TYR A 268 -17.70 26.09 -16.65
CA TYR A 268 -18.75 25.94 -17.64
C TYR A 268 -18.28 26.52 -18.99
N PRO A 269 -18.49 25.79 -20.09
CA PRO A 269 -19.00 24.44 -20.21
C PRO A 269 -17.96 23.40 -19.77
N ASN A 270 -18.43 22.21 -19.37
CA ASN A 270 -17.56 21.08 -19.04
C ASN A 270 -18.07 19.81 -19.78
N PRO A 271 -17.31 19.20 -20.71
CA PRO A 271 -15.94 19.61 -21.12
C PRO A 271 -15.92 20.96 -21.85
N PHE A 272 -14.85 21.71 -21.69
CA PHE A 272 -14.71 23.01 -22.33
C PHE A 272 -14.29 22.87 -23.81
N ASN A 273 -14.78 23.75 -24.67
CA ASN A 273 -14.41 23.80 -26.09
C ASN A 273 -14.73 25.20 -26.66
N PRO A 274 -13.78 25.99 -27.12
CA PRO A 274 -12.35 26.05 -26.79
C PRO A 274 -12.03 26.92 -25.56
N VAL A 275 -13.08 27.48 -24.91
CA VAL A 275 -12.96 28.40 -23.76
C VAL A 275 -13.91 27.97 -22.66
N THR A 276 -13.46 28.03 -21.43
CA THR A 276 -14.31 27.83 -20.24
C THR A 276 -14.24 29.03 -19.32
N THR A 277 -15.32 29.29 -18.61
CA THR A 277 -15.36 30.28 -17.53
C THR A 277 -15.20 29.58 -16.20
N ILE A 278 -14.19 29.96 -15.43
CA ILE A 278 -14.00 29.47 -14.06
C ILE A 278 -14.60 30.50 -13.12
N SER A 279 -15.60 30.12 -12.33
CA SER A 279 -16.17 30.96 -11.28
C SER A 279 -15.94 30.35 -9.91
N PHE A 280 -15.63 31.17 -8.93
CA PHE A 280 -15.44 30.75 -7.56
C PHE A 280 -16.06 31.75 -6.60
N THR A 281 -16.49 31.28 -5.45
CA THR A 281 -16.96 32.14 -4.36
C THR A 281 -16.06 31.88 -3.16
N ALA A 282 -15.32 32.91 -2.74
CA ALA A 282 -14.56 32.86 -1.49
C ALA A 282 -15.39 33.53 -0.39
N LYS A 283 -15.48 32.89 0.77
CA LYS A 283 -16.07 33.54 1.96
C LYS A 283 -15.08 34.59 2.47
N GLN A 284 -15.51 35.83 2.52
CA GLN A 284 -14.78 36.87 3.20
C GLN A 284 -14.87 36.68 4.71
N LYS A 285 -13.75 36.80 5.40
CA LYS A 285 -13.71 36.79 6.86
C LYS A 285 -14.38 38.07 7.35
N GLY A 286 -15.45 37.94 8.11
CA GLY A 286 -16.09 39.06 8.84
C GLY A 286 -15.24 39.50 10.04
#